data_c936e79fb9eabbf5d197a8c75132a501
#
_entry.id   c936e79fb9eabbf5d197a8c75132a501
#
_cell.length_a   1.000
_cell.length_b   1.000
_cell.length_c   1.000
_cell.angle_alpha   90.00
_cell.angle_beta   90.00
_cell.angle_gamma   90.00
#
_symmetry.space_group_name_H-M   'P 1'
#
loop_
_entity.id
_entity.type
_entity.pdbx_description
1 polymer ?
#
loop_
_entity_poly.entity_id
_entity_poly.type
_entity_poly.pdbx_seq_one_letter_code
_entity_poly.pdbx_strand_id
1 'polypeptide(L)'
;YNISKMKIPTTFIDKLVDEGKIYLFQLYNKYFSPHSKGTPNLHTLYFKMLFDERNLEDVVYKLNGEAEMFYRPASIKYDKPTHPKNTPIKNKNTLNDKKASTFPYDLIKDKRYTKWQFSLHFPITMNFKAPDRAMINDDVRNLLKSCNNNFIIGIDRGERNLLYVSVIDSNGAIIYQHSLNIIGNKFKGKTYETNYQEKLATREKERTEQRRNWKAIESIKELKEGYISQAVHVICQLVVKYDAIIVMEKLTDGFKRGRTKFEKQVYQKFEKMLIGKLNYYVDKKLDPDEEGGLLHAYQLTNKLESFDKLGTQSGFIFYVRPDFTSKIDPVTGFVNLLYPRYEKIDKAKDMISRFDDIRYNAGEDFFEFDIDYDKFPKTASDYRKKWTICTNGERIEAFRNPASNNEWSYRTIILAKKFKELFDNNSINYRDSDDLKAEILSQTKGKFFEDFFKLLRLTLQMRNSNPETGEDRILSPVKDKNGNFYDSSKYDEKSKLPCDADANGAYNIARKGLWIVEQFKKSDNVSTVEPVIHNDKWLKFVQENDMANN
;
A
#
# COMPACT_ATOMS: atom_id res chain seq x y z
N TYR A 1 -7.87 -26.49 -33.77
CA TYR A 1 -8.21 -27.79 -33.19
C TYR A 1 -9.59 -27.71 -32.59
N ASN A 2 -10.51 -28.61 -32.97
CA ASN A 2 -11.81 -28.71 -32.33
C ASN A 2 -11.72 -29.72 -31.19
N ILE A 3 -12.05 -29.32 -30.01
CA ILE A 3 -12.21 -30.21 -28.86
C ILE A 3 -13.66 -30.65 -28.86
N SER A 4 -13.88 -31.93 -29.00
CA SER A 4 -15.21 -32.51 -28.86
C SER A 4 -15.23 -33.51 -27.71
N LYS A 5 -16.32 -33.57 -26.97
CA LYS A 5 -16.51 -34.53 -25.89
C LYS A 5 -17.11 -35.80 -26.46
N MET A 6 -16.31 -36.85 -26.53
CA MET A 6 -16.79 -38.18 -26.88
C MET A 6 -16.80 -39.09 -25.66
N LYS A 7 -17.90 -39.79 -25.43
CA LYS A 7 -17.95 -40.90 -24.46
C LYS A 7 -17.32 -42.13 -25.09
N ILE A 8 -16.02 -42.35 -24.85
CA ILE A 8 -15.31 -43.53 -25.27
C ILE A 8 -15.36 -44.56 -24.13
N PRO A 9 -15.79 -45.80 -24.35
CA PRO A 9 -15.74 -46.86 -23.34
C PRO A 9 -14.30 -47.08 -22.86
N THR A 10 -14.09 -47.16 -21.55
CA THR A 10 -12.76 -47.43 -20.96
C THR A 10 -12.13 -48.71 -21.50
N THR A 11 -12.92 -49.75 -21.70
CA THR A 11 -12.50 -51.01 -22.28
C THR A 11 -11.89 -50.86 -23.68
N PHE A 12 -12.38 -49.91 -24.48
CA PHE A 12 -11.79 -49.62 -25.79
C PHE A 12 -10.44 -48.93 -25.65
N ILE A 13 -10.32 -47.99 -24.69
CA ILE A 13 -9.06 -47.31 -24.40
C ILE A 13 -8.03 -48.33 -23.88
N ASP A 14 -8.42 -49.16 -22.92
CA ASP A 14 -7.55 -50.20 -22.35
C ASP A 14 -7.02 -51.14 -23.44
N LYS A 15 -7.88 -51.60 -24.36
CA LYS A 15 -7.47 -52.39 -25.50
C LYS A 15 -6.42 -51.70 -26.38
N LEU A 16 -6.58 -50.40 -26.67
CA LEU A 16 -5.61 -49.65 -27.48
C LEU A 16 -4.28 -49.45 -26.76
N VAL A 17 -4.32 -49.31 -25.41
CA VAL A 17 -3.12 -49.24 -24.57
C VAL A 17 -2.38 -50.57 -24.56
N ASP A 18 -3.10 -51.68 -24.37
CA ASP A 18 -2.55 -53.03 -24.36
C ASP A 18 -1.95 -53.42 -25.73
N GLU A 19 -2.56 -52.95 -26.81
CA GLU A 19 -2.05 -53.12 -28.17
C GLU A 19 -0.87 -52.18 -28.52
N GLY A 20 -0.46 -51.29 -27.59
CA GLY A 20 0.61 -50.31 -27.78
C GLY A 20 0.30 -49.23 -28.82
N LYS A 21 -0.98 -49.07 -29.21
CA LYS A 21 -1.42 -48.07 -30.20
C LYS A 21 -1.55 -46.67 -29.62
N ILE A 22 -1.80 -46.53 -28.29
CA ILE A 22 -1.86 -45.28 -27.57
C ILE A 22 -1.13 -45.41 -26.22
N TYR A 23 -0.66 -44.31 -25.73
CA TYR A 23 -0.09 -44.19 -24.38
C TYR A 23 -0.96 -43.27 -23.53
N LEU A 24 -1.31 -43.73 -22.32
CA LEU A 24 -2.00 -42.89 -21.34
C LEU A 24 -1.01 -42.24 -20.41
N PHE A 25 -1.08 -40.92 -20.31
CA PHE A 25 -0.32 -40.14 -19.35
C PHE A 25 -1.25 -39.53 -18.33
N GLN A 26 -1.01 -39.78 -17.06
CA GLN A 26 -1.69 -39.05 -16.00
C GLN A 26 -0.96 -37.75 -15.76
N LEU A 27 -1.66 -36.61 -15.98
CA LEU A 27 -1.13 -35.29 -15.67
C LEU A 27 -1.25 -35.04 -14.16
N TYR A 28 -0.13 -35.07 -13.48
CA TYR A 28 -0.07 -34.71 -12.08
C TYR A 28 0.14 -33.21 -11.94
N ASN A 29 -0.81 -32.59 -11.27
CA ASN A 29 -0.68 -31.22 -10.80
C ASN A 29 -0.55 -31.26 -9.28
N LYS A 30 0.24 -30.33 -8.68
CA LYS A 30 0.41 -30.29 -7.21
C LYS A 30 -0.92 -30.15 -6.46
N TYR A 31 -1.99 -29.71 -7.10
CA TYR A 31 -3.33 -29.55 -6.51
C TYR A 31 -4.20 -30.81 -6.64
N PHE A 32 -3.82 -31.75 -7.47
CA PHE A 32 -4.47 -33.06 -7.66
C PHE A 32 -3.61 -34.22 -7.16
N SER A 33 -2.46 -33.94 -6.58
CA SER A 33 -1.70 -34.95 -5.86
C SER A 33 -2.55 -35.53 -4.74
N PRO A 34 -2.50 -36.83 -4.45
CA PRO A 34 -3.17 -37.45 -3.30
C PRO A 34 -2.79 -36.78 -1.97
N HIS A 35 -1.67 -36.09 -1.93
CA HIS A 35 -1.13 -35.38 -0.78
C HIS A 35 -1.48 -33.89 -0.76
N SER A 36 -2.13 -33.39 -1.81
CA SER A 36 -2.54 -31.98 -1.90
C SER A 36 -3.86 -31.77 -1.15
N LYS A 37 -3.86 -30.80 -0.24
CA LYS A 37 -5.06 -30.34 0.51
C LYS A 37 -5.50 -28.95 0.08
N GLY A 38 -4.90 -28.40 -0.96
CA GLY A 38 -5.13 -27.03 -1.40
C GLY A 38 -6.29 -26.89 -2.39
N THR A 39 -6.82 -25.67 -2.49
CA THR A 39 -7.73 -25.27 -3.56
C THR A 39 -6.96 -25.19 -4.88
N PRO A 40 -7.54 -25.59 -6.02
CA PRO A 40 -6.92 -25.46 -7.34
C PRO A 40 -6.52 -24.00 -7.62
N ASN A 41 -5.39 -23.78 -8.30
CA ASN A 41 -5.03 -22.45 -8.79
C ASN A 41 -5.79 -22.15 -10.10
N LEU A 42 -5.76 -20.89 -10.52
CA LEU A 42 -6.47 -20.47 -11.73
C LEU A 42 -6.00 -21.23 -12.98
N HIS A 43 -4.71 -21.48 -13.14
CA HIS A 43 -4.21 -22.24 -14.31
C HIS A 43 -4.79 -23.66 -14.38
N THR A 44 -4.96 -24.30 -13.23
CA THR A 44 -5.62 -25.61 -13.16
C THR A 44 -7.10 -25.51 -13.53
N LEU A 45 -7.79 -24.46 -13.07
CA LEU A 45 -9.19 -24.23 -13.40
C LEU A 45 -9.37 -23.90 -14.88
N TYR A 46 -8.50 -23.05 -15.47
CA TYR A 46 -8.51 -22.77 -16.92
C TYR A 46 -8.29 -24.04 -17.75
N PHE A 47 -7.36 -24.91 -17.34
CA PHE A 47 -7.15 -26.17 -18.01
C PHE A 47 -8.38 -27.09 -17.95
N LYS A 48 -9.08 -27.13 -16.81
CA LYS A 48 -10.34 -27.88 -16.69
C LYS A 48 -11.45 -27.30 -17.56
N MET A 49 -11.54 -25.97 -17.64
CA MET A 49 -12.55 -25.29 -18.46
C MET A 49 -12.42 -25.60 -19.95
N LEU A 50 -11.22 -25.93 -20.44
CA LEU A 50 -11.04 -26.37 -21.84
C LEU A 50 -11.95 -27.57 -22.23
N PHE A 51 -12.33 -28.39 -21.24
CA PHE A 51 -13.10 -29.61 -21.43
C PHE A 51 -14.53 -29.51 -20.85
N ASP A 52 -14.93 -28.33 -20.36
CA ASP A 52 -16.28 -28.09 -19.85
C ASP A 52 -17.25 -27.88 -21.02
N GLU A 53 -18.47 -28.46 -20.93
CA GLU A 53 -19.50 -28.36 -21.98
C GLU A 53 -19.85 -26.90 -22.27
N ARG A 54 -19.96 -26.07 -21.25
CA ARG A 54 -20.28 -24.64 -21.39
C ARG A 54 -19.23 -23.89 -22.20
N ASN A 55 -17.95 -24.21 -22.01
CA ASN A 55 -16.88 -23.64 -22.82
C ASN A 55 -16.88 -24.15 -24.27
N LEU A 56 -17.42 -25.34 -24.52
CA LEU A 56 -17.51 -25.90 -25.90
C LEU A 56 -18.62 -25.23 -26.71
N GLU A 57 -19.68 -24.78 -26.06
CA GLU A 57 -20.77 -24.02 -26.69
C GLU A 57 -20.33 -22.60 -27.05
N ASP A 58 -19.63 -21.91 -26.12
CA ASP A 58 -19.17 -20.55 -26.28
C ASP A 58 -17.71 -20.39 -25.84
N VAL A 59 -16.78 -20.57 -26.79
CA VAL A 59 -15.35 -20.78 -26.57
C VAL A 59 -14.70 -19.54 -25.95
N VAL A 60 -14.59 -19.54 -24.62
CA VAL A 60 -13.79 -18.58 -23.84
C VAL A 60 -12.34 -19.05 -23.70
N TYR A 61 -12.15 -20.34 -23.43
CA TYR A 61 -10.82 -20.93 -23.32
C TYR A 61 -10.56 -21.84 -24.53
N LYS A 62 -9.47 -21.58 -25.22
CA LYS A 62 -9.03 -22.46 -26.33
C LYS A 62 -7.54 -22.75 -26.24
N LEU A 63 -7.16 -23.91 -26.73
CA LEU A 63 -5.76 -24.22 -27.00
C LEU A 63 -5.28 -23.35 -28.15
N ASN A 64 -4.16 -22.68 -27.99
CA ASN A 64 -3.57 -21.83 -29.00
C ASN A 64 -2.12 -22.25 -29.24
N GLY A 65 -1.78 -22.51 -30.49
CA GLY A 65 -0.46 -22.93 -30.88
C GLY A 65 -0.19 -24.43 -30.63
N GLU A 66 1.06 -24.80 -30.67
CA GLU A 66 1.52 -26.18 -30.52
C GLU A 66 1.76 -26.50 -29.03
N ALA A 67 1.34 -27.69 -28.62
CA ALA A 67 1.73 -28.23 -27.34
C ALA A 67 3.20 -28.65 -27.38
N GLU A 68 4.00 -28.20 -26.44
CA GLU A 68 5.41 -28.56 -26.37
C GLU A 68 5.66 -29.58 -25.25
N MET A 69 6.41 -30.60 -25.56
CA MET A 69 6.83 -31.59 -24.58
C MET A 69 8.31 -31.44 -24.29
N PHE A 70 8.63 -31.17 -23.04
CA PHE A 70 10.01 -31.06 -22.55
C PHE A 70 10.39 -32.32 -21.78
N TYR A 71 11.56 -32.82 -22.08
CA TYR A 71 12.17 -33.91 -21.35
C TYR A 71 13.33 -33.37 -20.49
N ARG A 72 13.25 -33.61 -19.20
CA ARG A 72 14.29 -33.20 -18.25
C ARG A 72 14.91 -34.44 -17.62
N PRO A 73 16.21 -34.68 -17.80
CA PRO A 73 16.91 -35.74 -17.11
C PRO A 73 17.06 -35.43 -15.61
N ALA A 74 17.20 -36.47 -14.81
CA ALA A 74 17.56 -36.35 -13.42
C ALA A 74 18.93 -35.66 -13.28
N SER A 75 19.00 -34.59 -12.51
CA SER A 75 20.24 -33.87 -12.22
C SER A 75 20.87 -34.24 -10.86
N ILE A 76 20.11 -34.92 -10.00
CA ILE A 76 20.56 -35.44 -8.70
C ILE A 76 20.59 -36.97 -8.79
N LYS A 77 21.76 -37.56 -8.54
CA LYS A 77 21.99 -39.01 -8.75
C LYS A 77 21.55 -39.92 -7.60
N TYR A 78 21.15 -39.38 -6.45
CA TYR A 78 20.74 -40.19 -5.30
C TYR A 78 19.50 -39.64 -4.63
N ASP A 79 18.72 -40.55 -4.10
CA ASP A 79 17.38 -40.32 -3.57
C ASP A 79 17.37 -40.58 -2.06
N LYS A 80 18.14 -39.76 -1.31
CA LYS A 80 18.12 -39.87 0.14
C LYS A 80 16.94 -39.09 0.71
N PRO A 81 16.10 -39.69 1.57
CA PRO A 81 15.03 -38.97 2.23
C PRO A 81 15.62 -37.88 3.15
N THR A 82 15.14 -36.67 3.00
CA THR A 82 15.44 -35.56 3.90
C THR A 82 14.78 -35.81 5.25
N HIS A 83 13.58 -36.40 5.22
CA HIS A 83 12.85 -36.89 6.39
C HIS A 83 12.25 -38.24 6.07
N PRO A 84 12.63 -39.31 6.78
CA PRO A 84 12.04 -40.62 6.59
C PRO A 84 10.54 -40.66 6.91
N LYS A 85 9.82 -41.60 6.31
CA LYS A 85 8.41 -41.86 6.61
C LYS A 85 8.18 -42.01 8.13
N ASN A 86 7.05 -41.51 8.59
CA ASN A 86 6.63 -41.57 9.98
C ASN A 86 7.56 -40.87 11.00
N THR A 87 8.56 -40.11 10.57
CA THR A 87 9.41 -39.31 11.44
C THR A 87 8.76 -37.96 11.72
N PRO A 88 8.59 -37.55 13.01
CA PRO A 88 8.02 -36.25 13.33
C PRO A 88 8.92 -35.10 12.87
N ILE A 89 8.36 -34.17 12.13
CA ILE A 89 9.02 -32.94 11.70
C ILE A 89 8.46 -31.78 12.50
N LYS A 90 9.31 -31.10 13.26
CA LYS A 90 8.91 -29.91 14.03
C LYS A 90 8.36 -28.82 13.08
N ASN A 91 7.23 -28.28 13.45
CA ASN A 91 6.65 -27.16 12.71
C ASN A 91 7.47 -25.90 13.02
N LYS A 92 7.95 -25.22 11.96
CA LYS A 92 8.69 -23.96 12.09
C LYS A 92 7.81 -22.80 12.54
N ASN A 93 6.50 -22.88 12.28
CA ASN A 93 5.54 -21.89 12.74
C ASN A 93 5.12 -22.19 14.18
N THR A 94 5.63 -21.42 15.12
CA THR A 94 5.37 -21.56 16.57
C THR A 94 3.92 -21.24 16.95
N LEU A 95 3.21 -20.49 16.12
CA LEU A 95 1.79 -20.15 16.31
C LEU A 95 0.82 -21.26 15.89
N ASN A 96 1.34 -22.34 15.29
CA ASN A 96 0.52 -23.46 14.88
C ASN A 96 0.27 -24.40 16.07
N ASP A 97 -1.00 -24.77 16.32
CA ASP A 97 -1.39 -25.73 17.35
C ASP A 97 -0.67 -27.08 17.20
N LYS A 98 -0.42 -27.46 15.93
CA LYS A 98 0.29 -28.68 15.62
C LYS A 98 1.80 -28.44 15.67
N LYS A 99 2.43 -28.85 16.77
CA LYS A 99 3.87 -28.68 17.00
C LYS A 99 4.76 -29.54 16.10
N ALA A 100 4.28 -30.67 15.62
CA ALA A 100 4.96 -31.54 14.68
C ALA A 100 4.01 -32.17 13.68
N SER A 101 4.52 -32.53 12.51
CA SER A 101 3.79 -33.25 11.45
C SER A 101 4.51 -34.54 11.10
N THR A 102 3.78 -35.63 10.95
CA THR A 102 4.30 -36.91 10.43
C THR A 102 3.68 -37.20 9.06
N PHE A 103 4.44 -37.83 8.20
CA PHE A 103 3.98 -38.21 6.86
C PHE A 103 4.20 -39.73 6.67
N PRO A 104 3.24 -40.46 6.09
CA PRO A 104 3.34 -41.90 5.86
C PRO A 104 4.27 -42.26 4.67
N TYR A 105 5.05 -41.30 4.19
CA TYR A 105 5.98 -41.43 3.06
C TYR A 105 7.24 -40.61 3.31
N ASP A 106 8.31 -40.96 2.62
CA ASP A 106 9.57 -40.23 2.69
C ASP A 106 9.45 -38.83 2.04
N LEU A 107 9.93 -37.80 2.73
CA LEU A 107 10.10 -36.48 2.15
C LEU A 107 11.53 -36.35 1.62
N ILE A 108 11.63 -36.14 0.32
CA ILE A 108 12.90 -35.98 -0.38
C ILE A 108 13.00 -34.53 -0.83
N LYS A 109 14.04 -33.84 -0.36
CA LYS A 109 14.31 -32.48 -0.84
C LYS A 109 14.62 -32.54 -2.34
N ASP A 110 13.99 -31.63 -3.07
CA ASP A 110 14.19 -31.53 -4.52
C ASP A 110 13.90 -32.81 -5.31
N LYS A 111 12.98 -33.64 -4.82
CA LYS A 111 12.55 -34.91 -5.45
C LYS A 111 12.34 -34.83 -6.95
N ARG A 112 11.83 -33.69 -7.44
CA ARG A 112 11.65 -33.44 -8.87
C ARG A 112 12.95 -33.50 -9.68
N TYR A 113 14.10 -33.32 -9.07
CA TYR A 113 15.41 -33.36 -9.72
C TYR A 113 16.09 -34.73 -9.64
N THR A 114 15.54 -35.66 -8.83
CA THR A 114 16.07 -37.01 -8.69
C THR A 114 15.50 -37.99 -9.73
N LYS A 115 14.50 -37.57 -10.50
CA LYS A 115 13.81 -38.39 -11.50
C LYS A 115 13.74 -37.70 -12.84
N TRP A 116 13.70 -38.50 -13.88
CA TRP A 116 13.38 -38.04 -15.21
C TRP A 116 11.96 -37.51 -15.24
N GLN A 117 11.74 -36.36 -15.86
CA GLN A 117 10.45 -35.70 -15.92
C GLN A 117 10.09 -35.32 -17.35
N PHE A 118 8.85 -35.60 -17.72
CA PHE A 118 8.22 -35.00 -18.86
C PHE A 118 7.35 -33.83 -18.40
N SER A 119 7.48 -32.70 -19.05
CA SER A 119 6.63 -31.52 -18.84
C SER A 119 5.93 -31.19 -20.13
N LEU A 120 4.61 -31.06 -20.06
CA LEU A 120 3.77 -30.65 -21.19
C LEU A 120 3.36 -29.18 -20.97
N HIS A 121 3.64 -28.34 -21.97
CA HIS A 121 3.20 -26.96 -22.03
C HIS A 121 2.04 -26.83 -23.00
N PHE A 122 0.91 -26.37 -22.48
CA PHE A 122 -0.28 -26.10 -23.27
C PHE A 122 -0.55 -24.60 -23.24
N PRO A 123 -0.35 -23.85 -24.33
CA PRO A 123 -0.76 -22.47 -24.39
C PRO A 123 -2.28 -22.36 -24.45
N ILE A 124 -2.88 -21.68 -23.46
CA ILE A 124 -4.31 -21.44 -23.41
C ILE A 124 -4.55 -19.97 -23.71
N THR A 125 -5.32 -19.69 -24.73
CA THR A 125 -5.82 -18.35 -25.02
C THR A 125 -7.15 -18.17 -24.30
N MET A 126 -7.27 -17.09 -23.55
CA MET A 126 -8.51 -16.65 -22.95
C MET A 126 -9.18 -15.67 -23.91
N ASN A 127 -10.26 -16.11 -24.53
CA ASN A 127 -11.00 -15.35 -25.52
C ASN A 127 -12.26 -14.78 -24.86
N PHE A 128 -12.07 -13.87 -23.92
CA PHE A 128 -13.21 -13.21 -23.30
C PHE A 128 -13.95 -12.39 -24.36
N LYS A 129 -15.27 -12.54 -24.40
CA LYS A 129 -16.17 -11.77 -25.26
C LYS A 129 -16.39 -10.34 -24.76
N ALA A 130 -15.54 -9.80 -23.93
CA ALA A 130 -15.58 -8.37 -23.75
C ALA A 130 -15.41 -7.75 -25.14
N PRO A 131 -16.35 -6.93 -25.60
CA PRO A 131 -16.13 -6.15 -26.81
C PRO A 131 -14.80 -5.47 -26.61
N ASP A 132 -13.98 -5.45 -27.67
CA ASP A 132 -12.68 -4.80 -27.64
C ASP A 132 -12.87 -3.35 -27.15
N ARG A 133 -12.78 -3.15 -25.81
CA ARG A 133 -13.09 -1.89 -25.16
C ARG A 133 -11.85 -1.04 -25.21
N ALA A 134 -11.53 -0.55 -26.41
CA ALA A 134 -10.48 0.43 -26.61
C ALA A 134 -10.66 1.67 -25.72
N MET A 135 -11.89 1.93 -25.28
CA MET A 135 -12.29 3.12 -24.51
C MET A 135 -12.66 2.83 -23.06
N ILE A 136 -12.15 1.76 -22.45
CA ILE A 136 -12.48 1.37 -21.07
C ILE A 136 -12.29 2.51 -20.05
N ASN A 137 -11.34 3.42 -20.26
CA ASN A 137 -11.13 4.56 -19.38
C ASN A 137 -12.35 5.51 -19.40
N ASP A 138 -12.91 5.77 -20.56
CA ASP A 138 -14.08 6.64 -20.71
C ASP A 138 -15.35 5.94 -20.23
N ASP A 139 -15.47 4.62 -20.42
CA ASP A 139 -16.55 3.83 -19.85
C ASP A 139 -16.57 3.93 -18.32
N VAL A 140 -15.39 3.79 -17.68
CA VAL A 140 -15.26 3.92 -16.22
C VAL A 140 -15.58 5.35 -15.76
N ARG A 141 -15.11 6.38 -16.47
CA ARG A 141 -15.44 7.78 -16.16
C ARG A 141 -16.94 8.07 -16.24
N ASN A 142 -17.61 7.55 -17.27
CA ASN A 142 -19.06 7.67 -17.44
C ASN A 142 -19.81 6.91 -16.32
N LEU A 143 -19.34 5.71 -15.95
CA LEU A 143 -19.88 4.97 -14.82
C LEU A 143 -19.77 5.79 -13.53
N LEU A 144 -18.60 6.34 -13.22
CA LEU A 144 -18.36 7.16 -12.02
C LEU A 144 -19.22 8.44 -12.01
N LYS A 145 -19.46 9.03 -13.18
CA LYS A 145 -20.37 10.19 -13.33
C LYS A 145 -21.81 9.82 -12.99
N SER A 146 -22.28 8.66 -13.41
CA SER A 146 -23.66 8.21 -13.22
C SER A 146 -23.93 7.60 -11.84
N CYS A 147 -22.90 7.07 -11.15
CA CYS A 147 -23.06 6.46 -9.84
C CYS A 147 -23.23 7.52 -8.74
N ASN A 148 -24.24 7.33 -7.88
CA ASN A 148 -24.45 8.18 -6.70
C ASN A 148 -23.47 7.85 -5.57
N ASN A 149 -23.23 6.57 -5.34
CA ASN A 149 -22.33 6.09 -4.29
C ASN A 149 -21.07 5.49 -4.93
N ASN A 150 -19.97 6.23 -4.87
CA ASN A 150 -18.67 5.76 -5.33
C ASN A 150 -17.80 5.44 -4.11
N PHE A 151 -17.25 4.25 -4.06
CA PHE A 151 -16.22 3.90 -3.08
C PHE A 151 -14.83 4.04 -3.71
N ILE A 152 -13.88 4.48 -2.90
CA ILE A 152 -12.52 4.76 -3.37
C ILE A 152 -11.51 4.09 -2.45
N ILE A 153 -10.63 3.32 -3.05
CA ILE A 153 -9.50 2.67 -2.38
C ILE A 153 -8.26 3.52 -2.61
N GLY A 154 -7.76 4.18 -1.57
CA GLY A 154 -6.44 4.82 -1.57
C GLY A 154 -5.37 3.84 -1.13
N ILE A 155 -4.26 3.80 -1.86
CA ILE A 155 -3.12 2.94 -1.55
C ILE A 155 -1.88 3.80 -1.35
N ASP A 156 -1.38 3.84 -0.12
CA ASP A 156 -0.07 4.42 0.21
C ASP A 156 1.03 3.34 0.14
N ARG A 157 2.19 3.73 -0.35
CA ARG A 157 3.37 2.89 -0.54
C ARG A 157 4.53 3.49 0.24
N GLY A 158 4.84 2.88 1.37
CA GLY A 158 5.80 3.41 2.33
C GLY A 158 6.97 2.49 2.63
N GLU A 159 7.91 3.00 3.44
CA GLU A 159 9.05 2.23 3.93
C GLU A 159 8.66 1.36 5.12
N ARG A 160 7.76 1.85 5.97
CA ARG A 160 7.28 1.15 7.17
C ARG A 160 6.19 0.14 6.82
N ASN A 161 5.14 0.61 6.17
CA ASN A 161 4.14 -0.25 5.57
C ASN A 161 4.41 -0.33 4.07
N LEU A 162 4.72 -1.53 3.59
CA LEU A 162 4.94 -1.74 2.15
C LEU A 162 3.73 -1.28 1.34
N LEU A 163 2.54 -1.55 1.85
CA LEU A 163 1.26 -1.06 1.33
C LEU A 163 0.31 -0.82 2.50
N TYR A 164 -0.29 0.35 2.54
CA TYR A 164 -1.43 0.67 3.39
C TYR A 164 -2.65 0.98 2.54
N VAL A 165 -3.82 0.49 2.94
CA VAL A 165 -5.06 0.65 2.18
C VAL A 165 -6.10 1.36 3.04
N SER A 166 -6.74 2.38 2.48
CA SER A 166 -7.91 3.04 3.05
C SER A 166 -9.04 3.05 2.03
N VAL A 167 -10.23 2.60 2.42
CA VAL A 167 -11.43 2.65 1.60
C VAL A 167 -12.37 3.70 2.18
N ILE A 168 -12.77 4.64 1.36
CA ILE A 168 -13.70 5.70 1.73
C ILE A 168 -14.99 5.61 0.91
N ASP A 169 -16.08 6.12 1.48
CA ASP A 169 -17.34 6.31 0.77
C ASP A 169 -17.38 7.64 0.02
N SER A 170 -18.53 7.94 -0.63
CA SER A 170 -18.75 9.18 -1.38
C SER A 170 -18.76 10.44 -0.52
N ASN A 171 -18.89 10.32 0.81
CA ASN A 171 -18.82 11.42 1.77
C ASN A 171 -17.40 11.63 2.32
N GLY A 172 -16.44 10.77 1.94
CA GLY A 172 -15.08 10.77 2.43
C GLY A 172 -14.89 10.08 3.79
N ALA A 173 -15.91 9.38 4.32
CA ALA A 173 -15.78 8.62 5.56
C ALA A 173 -15.02 7.30 5.33
N ILE A 174 -14.10 6.97 6.22
CA ILE A 174 -13.37 5.70 6.16
C ILE A 174 -14.32 4.56 6.55
N ILE A 175 -14.45 3.56 5.68
CA ILE A 175 -15.19 2.32 5.93
C ILE A 175 -14.29 1.11 6.14
N TYR A 176 -13.04 1.21 5.72
CA TYR A 176 -12.01 0.20 5.93
C TYR A 176 -10.63 0.84 5.85
N GLN A 177 -9.75 0.53 6.78
CA GLN A 177 -8.33 0.88 6.72
C GLN A 177 -7.48 -0.25 7.31
N HIS A 178 -6.38 -0.58 6.67
CA HIS A 178 -5.52 -1.68 7.13
C HIS A 178 -4.13 -1.67 6.47
N SER A 179 -3.13 -2.05 7.25
CA SER A 179 -1.79 -2.33 6.73
C SER A 179 -1.73 -3.71 6.09
N LEU A 180 -1.23 -3.82 4.87
CA LEU A 180 -1.01 -5.12 4.22
C LEU A 180 0.32 -5.79 4.61
N ASN A 181 1.02 -5.31 5.63
CA ASN A 181 2.19 -6.01 6.19
C ASN A 181 1.82 -7.38 6.79
N ILE A 182 0.61 -7.49 7.33
CA ILE A 182 0.05 -8.72 7.88
C ILE A 182 -1.14 -9.12 7.02
N ILE A 183 -1.08 -10.30 6.41
CA ILE A 183 -2.16 -10.81 5.56
C ILE A 183 -2.73 -12.07 6.19
N GLY A 184 -4.04 -12.01 6.49
CA GLY A 184 -4.80 -13.13 7.02
C GLY A 184 -5.42 -13.98 5.90
N ASN A 185 -5.27 -15.29 5.99
CA ASN A 185 -5.91 -16.25 5.10
C ASN A 185 -6.77 -17.21 5.92
N LYS A 186 -8.03 -17.38 5.52
CA LYS A 186 -8.95 -18.35 6.14
C LYS A 186 -8.87 -19.70 5.41
N PHE A 187 -8.59 -20.77 6.15
CA PHE A 187 -8.59 -22.12 5.63
C PHE A 187 -9.20 -23.09 6.65
N LYS A 188 -10.22 -23.85 6.25
CA LYS A 188 -10.95 -24.80 7.10
C LYS A 188 -11.41 -24.20 8.45
N GLY A 189 -11.97 -22.99 8.41
CA GLY A 189 -12.48 -22.31 9.61
C GLY A 189 -11.42 -21.66 10.50
N LYS A 190 -10.13 -21.83 10.22
CA LYS A 190 -9.02 -21.20 10.94
C LYS A 190 -8.44 -20.04 10.14
N THR A 191 -8.09 -18.95 10.83
CA THR A 191 -7.39 -17.81 10.26
C THR A 191 -5.88 -18.02 10.46
N TYR A 192 -5.10 -17.87 9.38
CA TYR A 192 -3.64 -17.91 9.37
C TYR A 192 -3.13 -16.55 8.98
N GLU A 193 -2.41 -15.91 9.88
CA GLU A 193 -1.79 -14.62 9.62
C GLU A 193 -0.33 -14.80 9.21
N THR A 194 0.07 -14.03 8.22
CA THR A 194 1.46 -13.99 7.75
C THR A 194 1.98 -12.56 7.89
N ASN A 195 2.89 -12.36 8.83
CA ASN A 195 3.60 -11.10 8.96
C ASN A 195 4.76 -11.05 7.94
N TYR A 196 4.52 -10.35 6.83
CA TYR A 196 5.50 -10.21 5.76
C TYR A 196 6.62 -9.23 6.11
N GLN A 197 6.35 -8.21 6.91
CA GLN A 197 7.37 -7.26 7.37
C GLN A 197 8.44 -7.98 8.21
N GLU A 198 8.01 -8.78 9.18
CA GLU A 198 8.92 -9.56 10.01
C GLU A 198 9.73 -10.56 9.18
N LYS A 199 9.07 -11.26 8.24
CA LYS A 199 9.78 -12.18 7.33
C LYS A 199 10.81 -11.49 6.45
N LEU A 200 10.49 -10.29 5.93
CA LEU A 200 11.42 -9.50 5.13
C LEU A 200 12.59 -9.01 5.97
N ALA A 201 12.34 -8.49 7.18
CA ALA A 201 13.39 -8.04 8.10
C ALA A 201 14.33 -9.20 8.47
N THR A 202 13.78 -10.37 8.78
CA THR A 202 14.57 -11.59 9.07
C THR A 202 15.45 -11.98 7.89
N ARG A 203 14.89 -11.97 6.66
CA ARG A 203 15.65 -12.32 5.45
C ARG A 203 16.74 -11.30 5.10
N GLU A 204 16.48 -10.00 5.30
CA GLU A 204 17.50 -8.96 5.11
C GLU A 204 18.65 -9.11 6.13
N LYS A 205 18.35 -9.46 7.38
CA LYS A 205 19.36 -9.76 8.39
C LYS A 205 20.19 -10.99 8.00
N GLU A 206 19.54 -12.10 7.64
CA GLU A 206 20.21 -13.32 7.15
C GLU A 206 21.10 -13.02 5.93
N ARG A 207 20.61 -12.19 4.99
CA ARG A 207 21.37 -11.77 3.82
C ARG A 207 22.62 -10.98 4.19
N THR A 208 22.53 -10.08 5.17
CA THR A 208 23.67 -9.29 5.64
C THR A 208 24.72 -10.19 6.28
N GLU A 209 24.30 -11.16 7.09
CA GLU A 209 25.18 -12.14 7.71
C GLU A 209 25.84 -13.07 6.67
N GLN A 210 25.08 -13.55 5.69
CA GLN A 210 25.58 -14.42 4.63
C GLN A 210 26.56 -13.72 3.69
N ARG A 211 26.35 -12.43 3.39
CA ARG A 211 27.30 -11.61 2.63
C ARG A 211 28.65 -11.51 3.33
N ARG A 212 28.68 -11.41 4.67
CA ARG A 212 29.92 -11.41 5.46
C ARG A 212 30.66 -12.75 5.40
N ASN A 213 29.92 -13.83 5.21
CA ASN A 213 30.44 -15.21 5.25
C ASN A 213 30.54 -15.87 3.87
N TRP A 214 30.33 -15.15 2.77
CA TRP A 214 30.39 -15.66 1.38
C TRP A 214 29.50 -16.89 1.11
N LYS A 215 28.40 -17.06 1.86
CA LYS A 215 27.45 -18.16 1.68
C LYS A 215 26.38 -17.83 0.65
N ALA A 216 25.78 -18.86 0.05
CA ALA A 216 24.67 -18.71 -0.88
C ALA A 216 23.47 -18.00 -0.22
N ILE A 217 22.89 -17.03 -0.91
CA ILE A 217 21.76 -16.21 -0.44
C ILE A 217 20.46 -16.86 -0.91
N GLU A 218 19.63 -17.34 0.02
CA GLU A 218 18.27 -17.76 -0.33
C GLU A 218 17.41 -16.55 -0.79
N SER A 219 16.48 -16.82 -1.67
CA SER A 219 15.82 -15.83 -2.51
C SER A 219 14.83 -14.95 -1.73
N ILE A 220 15.26 -13.73 -1.37
CA ILE A 220 14.37 -12.63 -0.93
C ILE A 220 13.38 -12.24 -2.03
N LYS A 221 13.76 -12.41 -3.29
CA LYS A 221 12.92 -12.10 -4.45
C LYS A 221 11.62 -12.88 -4.43
N GLU A 222 11.67 -14.20 -4.17
CA GLU A 222 10.48 -15.05 -4.11
C GLU A 222 9.54 -14.67 -2.95
N LEU A 223 10.09 -14.30 -1.79
CA LEU A 223 9.28 -13.82 -0.66
C LEU A 223 8.54 -12.52 -1.01
N LYS A 224 9.24 -11.58 -1.68
CA LYS A 224 8.62 -10.32 -2.13
C LYS A 224 7.57 -10.54 -3.20
N GLU A 225 7.80 -11.45 -4.13
CA GLU A 225 6.81 -11.83 -5.13
C GLU A 225 5.58 -12.50 -4.52
N GLY A 226 5.79 -13.38 -3.54
CA GLY A 226 4.71 -14.00 -2.77
C GLY A 226 3.89 -12.97 -2.00
N TYR A 227 4.54 -12.00 -1.36
CA TYR A 227 3.88 -10.90 -0.68
C TYR A 227 3.02 -10.06 -1.65
N ILE A 228 3.62 -9.57 -2.74
CA ILE A 228 2.91 -8.76 -3.73
C ILE A 228 1.69 -9.49 -4.27
N SER A 229 1.81 -10.79 -4.57
CA SER A 229 0.70 -11.61 -5.05
C SER A 229 -0.46 -11.67 -4.06
N GLN A 230 -0.17 -11.79 -2.76
CA GLN A 230 -1.20 -11.80 -1.71
C GLN A 230 -1.82 -10.42 -1.53
N ALA A 231 -1.02 -9.36 -1.47
CA ALA A 231 -1.49 -7.99 -1.35
C ALA A 231 -2.40 -7.60 -2.52
N VAL A 232 -1.99 -7.89 -3.76
CA VAL A 232 -2.81 -7.70 -4.97
C VAL A 232 -4.12 -8.48 -4.87
N HIS A 233 -4.10 -9.70 -4.31
CA HIS A 233 -5.34 -10.46 -4.13
C HIS A 233 -6.31 -9.77 -3.17
N VAL A 234 -5.83 -9.30 -2.03
CA VAL A 234 -6.65 -8.56 -1.07
C VAL A 234 -7.24 -7.30 -1.70
N ILE A 235 -6.44 -6.51 -2.41
CA ILE A 235 -6.89 -5.29 -3.07
C ILE A 235 -7.98 -5.61 -4.12
N CYS A 236 -7.79 -6.63 -4.96
CA CYS A 236 -8.81 -7.03 -5.95
C CYS A 236 -10.12 -7.47 -5.27
N GLN A 237 -10.04 -8.16 -4.13
CA GLN A 237 -11.23 -8.51 -3.35
C GLN A 237 -11.95 -7.27 -2.79
N LEU A 238 -11.20 -6.25 -2.36
CA LEU A 238 -11.79 -4.99 -1.91
C LEU A 238 -12.47 -4.23 -3.06
N VAL A 239 -11.85 -4.20 -4.24
CA VAL A 239 -12.45 -3.60 -5.45
C VAL A 239 -13.81 -4.20 -5.75
N VAL A 240 -13.89 -5.54 -5.81
CA VAL A 240 -15.17 -6.23 -6.11
C VAL A 240 -16.16 -6.11 -4.96
N LYS A 241 -15.69 -6.16 -3.70
CA LYS A 241 -16.57 -6.09 -2.52
C LYS A 241 -17.29 -4.74 -2.40
N TYR A 242 -16.62 -3.66 -2.77
CA TYR A 242 -17.11 -2.29 -2.60
C TYR A 242 -17.46 -1.60 -3.92
N ASP A 243 -17.34 -2.27 -5.06
CA ASP A 243 -17.46 -1.67 -6.40
C ASP A 243 -16.59 -0.40 -6.52
N ALA A 244 -15.36 -0.48 -6.03
CA ALA A 244 -14.50 0.66 -5.77
C ALA A 244 -13.46 0.87 -6.87
N ILE A 245 -13.12 2.13 -7.13
CA ILE A 245 -11.91 2.49 -7.88
C ILE A 245 -10.68 2.46 -6.99
N ILE A 246 -9.51 2.32 -7.61
CA ILE A 246 -8.21 2.40 -6.94
C ILE A 246 -7.54 3.72 -7.27
N VAL A 247 -6.99 4.38 -6.27
CA VAL A 247 -6.17 5.59 -6.43
C VAL A 247 -4.81 5.36 -5.79
N MET A 248 -3.75 5.68 -6.54
CA MET A 248 -2.36 5.57 -6.10
C MET A 248 -1.57 6.82 -6.45
N GLU A 249 -0.46 7.04 -5.75
CA GLU A 249 0.46 8.11 -6.14
C GLU A 249 1.24 7.77 -7.41
N LYS A 250 1.43 8.78 -8.27
CA LYS A 250 2.31 8.68 -9.43
C LYS A 250 3.78 8.83 -8.99
N LEU A 251 4.45 7.72 -8.75
CA LEU A 251 5.81 7.71 -8.20
C LEU A 251 6.91 8.18 -9.17
N THR A 252 6.63 8.28 -10.46
CA THR A 252 7.61 8.77 -11.45
C THR A 252 8.06 10.21 -11.17
N ASP A 253 7.20 11.01 -10.55
CA ASP A 253 7.43 12.43 -10.33
C ASP A 253 8.21 12.75 -9.04
N GLY A 254 8.30 11.81 -8.08
CA GLY A 254 8.91 12.02 -6.77
C GLY A 254 10.23 11.26 -6.50
N PHE A 255 10.54 10.22 -7.25
CA PHE A 255 11.67 9.30 -6.97
C PHE A 255 13.06 9.78 -7.37
N LYS A 256 13.23 11.03 -7.79
CA LYS A 256 14.53 11.54 -8.28
C LYS A 256 15.59 11.75 -7.19
N ARG A 257 15.25 11.69 -5.91
CA ARG A 257 16.18 11.94 -4.79
C ARG A 257 16.03 10.91 -3.68
N GLY A 258 16.99 10.00 -3.56
CA GLY A 258 17.36 9.38 -2.29
C GLY A 258 16.81 7.99 -1.97
N ARG A 259 15.83 7.43 -2.69
CA ARG A 259 15.33 6.06 -2.43
C ARG A 259 16.05 5.02 -3.28
N THR A 260 16.27 3.85 -2.72
CA THR A 260 17.06 2.78 -3.35
C THR A 260 16.40 2.27 -4.64
N LYS A 261 17.21 1.93 -5.66
CA LYS A 261 16.75 1.34 -6.95
C LYS A 261 15.84 0.11 -6.74
N PHE A 262 15.97 -0.53 -5.61
CA PHE A 262 15.27 -1.74 -5.24
C PHE A 262 13.76 -1.52 -4.99
N GLU A 263 13.38 -0.44 -4.32
CA GLU A 263 11.98 -0.12 -4.02
C GLU A 263 11.20 0.21 -5.29
N LYS A 264 11.82 0.94 -6.22
CA LYS A 264 11.19 1.26 -7.50
C LYS A 264 10.77 -0.01 -8.27
N GLN A 265 11.62 -1.02 -8.31
CA GLN A 265 11.33 -2.28 -9.01
C GLN A 265 10.20 -3.07 -8.34
N VAL A 266 10.12 -3.05 -7.00
CA VAL A 266 9.06 -3.73 -6.24
C VAL A 266 7.71 -3.08 -6.54
N TYR A 267 7.63 -1.75 -6.54
CA TYR A 267 6.39 -1.03 -6.82
C TYR A 267 5.96 -1.13 -8.29
N GLN A 268 6.88 -1.06 -9.24
CA GLN A 268 6.56 -1.33 -10.65
C GLN A 268 6.01 -2.75 -10.86
N LYS A 269 6.58 -3.72 -10.15
CA LYS A 269 6.08 -5.09 -10.19
C LYS A 269 4.69 -5.22 -9.57
N PHE A 270 4.45 -4.54 -8.45
CA PHE A 270 3.14 -4.47 -7.82
C PHE A 270 2.09 -3.90 -8.78
N GLU A 271 2.34 -2.75 -9.41
CA GLU A 271 1.43 -2.14 -10.38
C GLU A 271 1.15 -3.07 -11.57
N LYS A 272 2.20 -3.67 -12.14
CA LYS A 272 2.05 -4.65 -13.22
C LYS A 272 1.18 -5.83 -12.82
N MET A 273 1.39 -6.38 -11.62
CA MET A 273 0.62 -7.53 -11.13
C MET A 273 -0.82 -7.13 -10.81
N LEU A 274 -1.05 -5.92 -10.29
CA LEU A 274 -2.38 -5.40 -10.00
C LEU A 274 -3.18 -5.20 -11.29
N ILE A 275 -2.61 -4.49 -12.27
CA ILE A 275 -3.23 -4.28 -13.59
C ILE A 275 -3.52 -5.63 -14.25
N GLY A 276 -2.54 -6.53 -14.30
CA GLY A 276 -2.72 -7.84 -14.93
C GLY A 276 -3.78 -8.72 -14.25
N LYS A 277 -3.94 -8.59 -12.93
CA LYS A 277 -4.96 -9.34 -12.20
C LYS A 277 -6.36 -8.74 -12.34
N LEU A 278 -6.49 -7.42 -12.35
CA LEU A 278 -7.76 -6.73 -12.57
C LEU A 278 -8.21 -6.77 -14.04
N ASN A 279 -7.28 -6.98 -14.96
CA ASN A 279 -7.62 -7.15 -16.38
C ASN A 279 -8.44 -8.42 -16.62
N TYR A 280 -8.21 -9.48 -15.83
CA TYR A 280 -8.97 -10.71 -15.84
C TYR A 280 -9.13 -11.23 -14.42
N TYR A 281 -10.02 -10.61 -13.67
CA TYR A 281 -10.27 -11.03 -12.28
C TYR A 281 -11.36 -12.10 -12.23
N VAL A 282 -11.01 -13.26 -11.66
CA VAL A 282 -11.92 -14.39 -11.45
C VAL A 282 -12.03 -14.66 -9.95
N ASP A 283 -13.25 -14.68 -9.44
CA ASP A 283 -13.53 -15.27 -8.13
C ASP A 283 -13.77 -16.77 -8.28
N LYS A 284 -12.84 -17.56 -7.75
CA LYS A 284 -12.88 -19.03 -7.82
C LYS A 284 -14.04 -19.66 -7.04
N LYS A 285 -14.76 -18.89 -6.24
CA LYS A 285 -15.88 -19.37 -5.43
C LYS A 285 -17.20 -19.32 -6.17
N LEU A 286 -17.27 -18.49 -7.20
CA LEU A 286 -18.44 -18.33 -8.03
C LEU A 286 -18.56 -19.50 -9.02
N ASP A 287 -19.80 -19.79 -9.45
CA ASP A 287 -20.00 -20.69 -10.57
C ASP A 287 -19.35 -20.10 -11.83
N PRO A 288 -18.81 -20.94 -12.73
CA PRO A 288 -18.21 -20.45 -13.97
C PRO A 288 -19.10 -19.52 -14.80
N ASP A 289 -20.43 -19.67 -14.76
CA ASP A 289 -21.37 -18.87 -15.54
C ASP A 289 -21.83 -17.60 -14.82
N GLU A 290 -21.52 -17.46 -13.51
CA GLU A 290 -21.81 -16.23 -12.78
C GLU A 290 -20.87 -15.10 -13.20
N GLU A 291 -21.34 -13.86 -13.11
CA GLU A 291 -20.51 -12.66 -13.33
C GLU A 291 -19.32 -12.63 -12.35
N GLY A 292 -18.11 -12.55 -12.88
CA GLY A 292 -16.87 -12.72 -12.11
C GLY A 292 -16.39 -14.16 -11.99
N GLY A 293 -17.16 -15.15 -12.48
CA GLY A 293 -16.76 -16.55 -12.61
C GLY A 293 -15.79 -16.80 -13.74
N LEU A 294 -15.47 -18.07 -13.99
CA LEU A 294 -14.44 -18.46 -14.98
C LEU A 294 -14.77 -18.08 -16.42
N LEU A 295 -16.04 -18.14 -16.81
CA LEU A 295 -16.49 -17.80 -18.17
C LEU A 295 -16.83 -16.31 -18.34
N HIS A 296 -17.09 -15.60 -17.24
CA HIS A 296 -17.49 -14.21 -17.21
C HIS A 296 -16.60 -13.37 -16.29
N ALA A 297 -15.28 -13.50 -16.42
CA ALA A 297 -14.31 -12.78 -15.62
C ALA A 297 -14.49 -11.25 -15.73
N TYR A 298 -14.26 -10.53 -14.62
CA TYR A 298 -14.26 -9.08 -14.63
C TYR A 298 -13.06 -8.53 -15.43
N GLN A 299 -13.33 -7.55 -16.28
CA GLN A 299 -12.31 -6.78 -16.98
C GLN A 299 -12.35 -5.34 -16.47
N LEU A 300 -11.53 -5.05 -15.46
CA LEU A 300 -11.54 -3.76 -14.74
C LEU A 300 -10.40 -2.82 -15.14
N THR A 301 -9.46 -3.28 -15.97
CA THR A 301 -8.34 -2.48 -16.47
C THR A 301 -8.05 -2.80 -17.93
N ASN A 302 -7.34 -1.89 -18.59
CA ASN A 302 -6.73 -2.20 -19.88
C ASN A 302 -5.59 -3.22 -19.70
N LYS A 303 -5.26 -3.96 -20.75
CA LYS A 303 -4.03 -4.75 -20.80
C LYS A 303 -2.82 -3.80 -20.71
N LEU A 304 -1.85 -4.14 -19.87
CA LEU A 304 -0.61 -3.38 -19.78
C LEU A 304 0.25 -3.68 -21.02
N GLU A 305 0.39 -2.71 -21.90
CA GLU A 305 1.17 -2.84 -23.13
C GLU A 305 2.66 -2.62 -22.89
N SER A 306 3.00 -1.59 -22.09
CA SER A 306 4.38 -1.20 -21.82
C SER A 306 4.54 -0.50 -20.46
N PHE A 307 5.77 -0.42 -19.95
CA PHE A 307 6.05 0.18 -18.64
C PHE A 307 5.92 1.72 -18.61
N ASP A 308 5.97 2.38 -19.74
CA ASP A 308 5.76 3.83 -19.87
C ASP A 308 4.29 4.22 -19.66
N LYS A 309 3.36 3.27 -19.80
CA LYS A 309 1.95 3.46 -19.48
C LYS A 309 1.63 3.39 -17.98
N LEU A 310 2.57 2.95 -17.13
CA LEU A 310 2.40 3.00 -15.68
C LEU A 310 2.29 4.45 -15.20
N GLY A 311 1.45 4.69 -14.21
CA GLY A 311 1.18 6.04 -13.69
C GLY A 311 0.19 6.86 -14.52
N THR A 312 -0.50 6.24 -15.47
CA THR A 312 -1.66 6.79 -16.20
C THR A 312 -2.91 5.96 -15.92
N GLN A 313 -4.09 6.56 -16.03
CA GLN A 313 -5.34 5.83 -15.79
C GLN A 313 -5.39 4.51 -16.59
N SER A 314 -5.78 3.44 -15.92
CA SER A 314 -6.05 2.14 -16.55
C SER A 314 -7.34 1.57 -15.95
N GLY A 315 -8.46 1.81 -16.65
CA GLY A 315 -9.78 1.44 -16.18
C GLY A 315 -10.06 2.01 -14.78
N PHE A 316 -10.28 1.11 -13.80
CA PHE A 316 -10.58 1.47 -12.40
C PHE A 316 -9.36 1.97 -11.60
N ILE A 317 -8.14 2.01 -12.17
CA ILE A 317 -6.95 2.52 -11.50
C ILE A 317 -6.67 3.95 -11.94
N PHE A 318 -6.60 4.86 -10.97
CA PHE A 318 -6.25 6.27 -11.14
C PHE A 318 -4.94 6.60 -10.43
N TYR A 319 -4.29 7.68 -10.87
CA TYR A 319 -3.03 8.15 -10.29
C TYR A 319 -3.12 9.62 -9.93
N VAL A 320 -2.56 9.96 -8.77
CA VAL A 320 -2.53 11.32 -8.24
C VAL A 320 -1.11 11.77 -7.92
N ARG A 321 -0.89 13.08 -7.83
CA ARG A 321 0.39 13.63 -7.41
C ARG A 321 0.68 13.30 -5.95
N PRO A 322 1.95 12.99 -5.59
CA PRO A 322 2.33 12.60 -4.23
C PRO A 322 2.40 13.77 -3.23
N ASP A 323 2.14 15.00 -3.68
CA ASP A 323 2.25 16.19 -2.83
C ASP A 323 1.11 16.24 -1.80
N PHE A 324 1.44 16.58 -0.55
CA PHE A 324 0.47 16.80 0.55
C PHE A 324 -0.53 15.65 0.74
N THR A 325 -0.03 14.42 0.84
CA THR A 325 -0.83 13.23 1.19
C THR A 325 -0.61 12.82 2.63
N SER A 326 0.63 12.49 3.03
CA SER A 326 0.95 11.95 4.35
C SER A 326 1.16 13.01 5.45
N LYS A 327 1.36 14.29 5.11
CA LYS A 327 1.66 15.39 6.04
C LYS A 327 0.61 16.49 5.99
N ILE A 328 -0.64 16.12 5.88
CA ILE A 328 -1.79 17.02 5.96
C ILE A 328 -2.68 16.54 7.10
N ASP A 329 -3.22 17.46 7.86
CA ASP A 329 -4.21 17.16 8.89
C ASP A 329 -5.51 16.69 8.21
N PRO A 330 -5.96 15.47 8.45
CA PRO A 330 -7.13 14.93 7.78
C PRO A 330 -8.44 15.61 8.19
N VAL A 331 -8.45 16.31 9.33
CA VAL A 331 -9.63 17.01 9.87
C VAL A 331 -9.68 18.44 9.39
N THR A 332 -8.62 19.23 9.63
CA THR A 332 -8.61 20.68 9.37
C THR A 332 -8.06 21.05 7.99
N GLY A 333 -7.39 20.11 7.32
CA GLY A 333 -6.66 20.40 6.08
C GLY A 333 -5.40 21.26 6.29
N PHE A 334 -4.93 21.40 7.53
CA PHE A 334 -3.67 22.11 7.79
C PHE A 334 -2.49 21.39 7.15
N VAL A 335 -1.63 22.15 6.51
CA VAL A 335 -0.34 21.68 5.99
C VAL A 335 0.74 22.69 6.38
N ASN A 336 1.89 22.17 6.81
CA ASN A 336 3.03 23.01 7.11
C ASN A 336 3.73 23.47 5.82
N LEU A 337 3.66 24.78 5.54
CA LEU A 337 4.36 25.43 4.43
C LEU A 337 5.58 26.23 4.89
N LEU A 338 5.84 26.30 6.21
CA LEU A 338 6.98 26.99 6.79
C LEU A 338 8.15 26.02 7.02
N TYR A 339 9.34 26.49 6.71
CA TYR A 339 10.59 25.77 6.94
C TYR A 339 11.55 26.64 7.77
N PRO A 340 11.24 26.86 9.09
CA PRO A 340 12.04 27.72 9.94
C PRO A 340 13.45 27.17 10.09
N ARG A 341 14.45 27.95 9.64
CA ARG A 341 15.86 27.64 9.75
C ARG A 341 16.62 28.87 10.25
N TYR A 342 17.36 28.68 11.33
CA TYR A 342 18.26 29.73 11.79
C TYR A 342 19.47 29.83 10.87
N GLU A 343 19.77 31.05 10.39
CA GLU A 343 20.98 31.39 9.63
C GLU A 343 21.78 32.49 10.34
N LYS A 344 21.10 33.60 10.71
CA LYS A 344 21.62 34.74 11.43
C LYS A 344 20.48 35.48 12.13
N ILE A 345 20.81 36.31 13.12
CA ILE A 345 19.83 37.01 13.97
C ILE A 345 18.86 37.85 13.13
N ASP A 346 19.34 38.66 12.18
CA ASP A 346 18.49 39.57 11.41
C ASP A 346 17.44 38.81 10.60
N LYS A 347 17.83 37.68 9.97
CA LYS A 347 16.89 36.82 9.22
C LYS A 347 15.90 36.12 10.15
N ALA A 348 16.35 35.77 11.36
CA ALA A 348 15.46 35.17 12.35
C ALA A 348 14.41 36.16 12.81
N LYS A 349 14.82 37.39 13.13
CA LYS A 349 13.91 38.48 13.48
C LYS A 349 12.96 38.84 12.34
N ASP A 350 13.44 38.90 11.10
CA ASP A 350 12.59 39.14 9.92
C ASP A 350 11.51 38.03 9.78
N MET A 351 11.86 36.77 9.95
CA MET A 351 10.90 35.70 9.91
C MET A 351 9.87 35.78 11.05
N ILE A 352 10.32 36.04 12.30
CA ILE A 352 9.43 36.15 13.45
C ILE A 352 8.51 37.39 13.33
N SER A 353 8.99 38.49 12.76
CA SER A 353 8.18 39.70 12.57
C SER A 353 6.95 39.48 11.66
N ARG A 354 7.00 38.45 10.78
CA ARG A 354 5.91 38.08 9.88
C ARG A 354 4.77 37.31 10.55
N PHE A 355 4.97 36.79 11.78
CA PHE A 355 3.86 36.25 12.56
C PHE A 355 2.90 37.39 12.93
N ASP A 356 1.60 37.13 12.92
CA ASP A 356 0.60 38.10 13.32
C ASP A 356 0.68 38.35 14.81
N ASP A 357 0.75 37.27 15.61
CA ASP A 357 0.87 37.33 17.06
C ASP A 357 1.62 36.11 17.60
N ILE A 358 2.21 36.26 18.80
CA ILE A 358 2.79 35.17 19.59
C ILE A 358 2.37 35.39 21.03
N ARG A 359 1.65 34.45 21.63
CA ARG A 359 1.14 34.58 23.00
C ARG A 359 1.20 33.27 23.77
N TYR A 360 1.15 33.36 25.08
CA TYR A 360 0.99 32.22 25.96
C TYR A 360 -0.47 32.09 26.39
N ASN A 361 -1.04 30.92 26.16
CA ASN A 361 -2.39 30.56 26.59
C ASN A 361 -2.30 29.91 27.99
N ALA A 362 -2.56 30.68 29.04
CA ALA A 362 -2.47 30.21 30.42
C ALA A 362 -3.52 29.16 30.78
N GLY A 363 -4.69 29.17 30.11
CA GLY A 363 -5.77 28.22 30.36
C GLY A 363 -5.45 26.83 29.85
N GLU A 364 -4.69 26.75 28.78
CA GLU A 364 -4.32 25.47 28.11
C GLU A 364 -2.84 25.10 28.25
N ASP A 365 -2.07 25.99 28.86
CA ASP A 365 -0.67 25.79 29.21
C ASP A 365 0.28 25.55 28.01
N PHE A 366 0.05 26.23 26.88
CA PHE A 366 0.92 26.22 25.71
C PHE A 366 1.01 27.59 25.03
N PHE A 367 1.95 27.69 24.06
CA PHE A 367 2.14 28.90 23.26
C PHE A 367 1.38 28.79 21.95
N GLU A 368 0.86 29.92 21.49
CA GLU A 368 0.12 30.08 20.24
C GLU A 368 0.88 31.05 19.32
N PHE A 369 0.97 30.66 18.05
CA PHE A 369 1.61 31.44 16.99
C PHE A 369 0.58 31.68 15.88
N ASP A 370 0.11 32.92 15.74
CA ASP A 370 -0.79 33.29 14.66
C ASP A 370 0.03 33.59 13.40
N ILE A 371 -0.27 32.89 12.34
CA ILE A 371 0.42 33.02 11.05
C ILE A 371 -0.56 33.29 9.92
N ASP A 372 -0.09 34.11 8.97
CA ASP A 372 -0.72 34.27 7.68
C ASP A 372 0.30 33.92 6.60
N TYR A 373 0.04 32.86 5.83
CA TYR A 373 0.96 32.41 4.79
C TYR A 373 1.22 33.45 3.70
N ASP A 374 0.31 34.43 3.48
CA ASP A 374 0.54 35.51 2.53
C ASP A 374 1.70 36.43 2.90
N LYS A 375 2.08 36.46 4.19
CA LYS A 375 3.24 37.22 4.66
C LYS A 375 4.57 36.52 4.39
N PHE A 376 4.54 35.28 3.88
CA PHE A 376 5.74 34.48 3.57
C PHE A 376 5.93 34.33 2.05
N PRO A 377 7.17 34.41 1.53
CA PRO A 377 7.44 34.28 0.10
C PRO A 377 6.99 32.92 -0.45
N LYS A 378 6.35 32.90 -1.64
CA LYS A 378 5.94 31.72 -2.40
C LYS A 378 4.59 31.08 -2.02
N THR A 379 3.70 31.75 -1.34
CA THR A 379 2.37 31.27 -1.08
C THR A 379 1.35 32.07 -1.86
N ALA A 380 1.03 31.66 -3.08
CA ALA A 380 -0.06 32.25 -3.86
C ALA A 380 -1.12 31.17 -4.07
N SER A 381 -2.34 31.33 -3.52
CA SER A 381 -3.49 30.53 -3.91
C SER A 381 -4.74 30.73 -3.05
N ASP A 382 -5.85 30.09 -3.44
CA ASP A 382 -7.21 30.26 -2.92
C ASP A 382 -7.54 29.43 -1.65
N TYR A 383 -6.54 28.84 -0.97
CA TYR A 383 -6.77 28.08 0.25
C TYR A 383 -6.63 28.91 1.52
N ARG A 384 -7.13 28.38 2.66
CA ARG A 384 -7.04 29.03 3.97
C ARG A 384 -5.58 29.28 4.35
N LYS A 385 -5.23 30.54 4.63
CA LYS A 385 -3.87 31.00 4.87
C LYS A 385 -3.58 31.31 6.32
N LYS A 386 -4.61 31.67 7.09
CA LYS A 386 -4.49 32.07 8.51
C LYS A 386 -4.68 30.87 9.42
N TRP A 387 -3.71 30.65 10.28
CA TRP A 387 -3.69 29.55 11.23
C TRP A 387 -3.12 29.98 12.58
N THR A 388 -3.67 29.43 13.66
CA THR A 388 -3.07 29.47 14.99
C THR A 388 -2.35 28.16 15.26
N ILE A 389 -1.03 28.20 15.33
CA ILE A 389 -0.17 27.03 15.59
C ILE A 389 0.09 26.96 17.09
N CYS A 390 -0.21 25.82 17.71
CA CYS A 390 -0.10 25.60 19.14
C CYS A 390 1.05 24.64 19.47
N THR A 391 1.78 24.90 20.57
CA THR A 391 2.83 24.02 21.08
C THR A 391 2.27 22.88 21.92
N ASN A 392 1.18 22.27 21.44
CA ASN A 392 0.47 21.19 22.10
C ASN A 392 1.25 19.87 22.05
N GLY A 393 1.12 19.09 23.11
CA GLY A 393 1.55 17.70 23.18
C GLY A 393 3.07 17.48 23.06
N GLU A 394 3.39 16.27 22.67
CA GLU A 394 4.76 15.77 22.57
C GLU A 394 5.19 15.63 21.12
N ARG A 395 6.50 15.83 20.86
CA ARG A 395 7.10 15.57 19.55
C ARG A 395 8.30 14.65 19.69
N ILE A 396 8.52 13.82 18.68
CA ILE A 396 9.70 12.97 18.58
C ILE A 396 10.79 13.75 17.85
N GLU A 397 11.85 14.06 18.58
CA GLU A 397 13.06 14.65 18.02
C GLU A 397 14.07 13.56 17.65
N ALA A 398 14.45 13.52 16.37
CA ALA A 398 15.57 12.74 15.90
C ALA A 398 16.86 13.59 15.99
N PHE A 399 17.91 13.04 16.60
CA PHE A 399 19.19 13.72 16.76
C PHE A 399 20.37 12.76 16.56
N ARG A 400 21.53 13.31 16.21
CA ARG A 400 22.77 12.55 16.19
C ARG A 400 23.33 12.43 17.60
N ASN A 401 23.53 11.21 18.06
CA ASN A 401 24.01 10.95 19.43
C ASN A 401 25.54 10.77 19.44
N PRO A 402 26.30 11.73 20.01
CA PRO A 402 27.75 11.62 20.08
C PRO A 402 28.22 10.40 20.89
N ALA A 403 27.45 9.96 21.88
CA ALA A 403 27.77 8.78 22.72
C ALA A 403 27.62 7.46 21.95
N SER A 404 26.92 7.43 20.80
CA SER A 404 26.68 6.27 19.95
C SER A 404 27.30 6.48 18.57
N ASN A 405 28.53 6.91 18.48
CA ASN A 405 29.26 7.15 17.22
C ASN A 405 28.49 8.02 16.20
N ASN A 406 27.75 9.00 16.67
CA ASN A 406 26.88 9.85 15.85
C ASN A 406 25.76 9.08 15.11
N GLU A 407 25.31 7.95 15.64
CA GLU A 407 24.12 7.28 15.16
C GLU A 407 22.85 8.10 15.46
N TRP A 408 21.81 7.85 14.71
CA TRP A 408 20.51 8.47 14.96
C TRP A 408 19.91 7.91 16.26
N SER A 409 19.48 8.80 17.13
CA SER A 409 18.73 8.49 18.34
C SER A 409 17.46 9.34 18.39
N TYR A 410 16.48 8.89 19.16
CA TYR A 410 15.16 9.51 19.23
C TYR A 410 14.83 9.82 20.67
N ARG A 411 14.18 10.97 20.90
CA ARG A 411 13.66 11.33 22.21
C ARG A 411 12.35 12.07 22.10
N THR A 412 11.49 11.88 23.10
CA THR A 412 10.22 12.60 23.22
C THR A 412 10.44 13.94 23.91
N ILE A 413 9.88 14.99 23.34
CA ILE A 413 9.97 16.37 23.84
C ILE A 413 8.57 16.91 24.06
N ILE A 414 8.28 17.40 25.28
CA ILE A 414 7.07 18.16 25.60
C ILE A 414 7.33 19.60 25.15
N LEU A 415 6.66 20.05 24.09
CA LEU A 415 6.94 21.33 23.44
C LEU A 415 6.76 22.53 24.38
N ALA A 416 5.60 22.64 25.03
CA ALA A 416 5.30 23.76 25.93
C ALA A 416 6.35 23.90 27.04
N LYS A 417 6.76 22.78 27.65
CA LYS A 417 7.81 22.78 28.68
C LYS A 417 9.14 23.31 28.13
N LYS A 418 9.52 22.91 26.92
CA LYS A 418 10.79 23.34 26.29
C LYS A 418 10.78 24.84 25.92
N PHE A 419 9.64 25.34 25.45
CA PHE A 419 9.50 26.80 25.23
C PHE A 419 9.58 27.59 26.54
N LYS A 420 8.94 27.13 27.63
CA LYS A 420 9.05 27.75 28.95
C LYS A 420 10.51 27.78 29.43
N GLU A 421 11.21 26.63 29.37
CA GLU A 421 12.64 26.58 29.72
C GLU A 421 13.48 27.56 28.88
N LEU A 422 13.19 27.70 27.59
CA LEU A 422 13.89 28.64 26.71
C LEU A 422 13.64 30.08 27.11
N PHE A 423 12.41 30.46 27.42
CA PHE A 423 12.04 31.82 27.79
C PHE A 423 12.54 32.18 29.19
N ASP A 424 12.38 31.30 30.17
CA ASP A 424 12.88 31.49 31.53
C ASP A 424 14.42 31.69 31.53
N ASN A 425 15.17 30.89 30.77
CA ASN A 425 16.63 31.01 30.66
C ASN A 425 17.11 32.28 29.94
N ASN A 426 16.22 33.01 29.26
CA ASN A 426 16.53 34.24 28.56
C ASN A 426 15.76 35.44 29.16
N SER A 427 15.20 35.30 30.37
CA SER A 427 14.50 36.35 31.12
C SER A 427 13.33 36.98 30.34
N ILE A 428 12.59 36.16 29.57
CA ILE A 428 11.37 36.57 28.86
C ILE A 428 10.17 36.26 29.77
N ASN A 429 9.38 37.30 30.13
CA ASN A 429 8.18 37.12 30.94
C ASN A 429 6.97 36.78 30.08
N TYR A 430 6.85 35.54 29.69
CA TYR A 430 5.75 35.10 28.82
C TYR A 430 4.38 35.02 29.50
N ARG A 431 4.32 35.06 30.85
CA ARG A 431 3.05 34.93 31.62
C ARG A 431 2.25 36.22 31.66
N ASP A 432 2.96 37.34 31.84
CA ASP A 432 2.35 38.65 32.06
C ASP A 432 2.71 39.64 30.93
N SER A 433 3.21 39.16 29.81
CA SER A 433 3.62 40.01 28.69
C SER A 433 2.42 40.44 27.86
N ASP A 434 2.29 41.75 27.65
CA ASP A 434 1.30 42.33 26.73
C ASP A 434 1.69 42.11 25.24
N ASP A 435 2.98 41.92 24.97
CA ASP A 435 3.51 41.64 23.62
C ASP A 435 4.72 40.70 23.66
N LEU A 436 4.45 39.42 23.80
CA LEU A 436 5.50 38.38 23.82
C LEU A 436 6.34 38.39 22.55
N LYS A 437 5.75 38.71 21.40
CA LYS A 437 6.47 38.81 20.13
C LYS A 437 7.53 39.91 20.17
N ALA A 438 7.22 41.08 20.74
CA ALA A 438 8.19 42.15 20.89
C ALA A 438 9.35 41.75 21.84
N GLU A 439 9.06 41.05 22.92
CA GLU A 439 10.10 40.52 23.82
C GLU A 439 11.03 39.51 23.13
N ILE A 440 10.48 38.62 22.32
CA ILE A 440 11.28 37.70 21.51
C ILE A 440 12.15 38.47 20.52
N LEU A 441 11.61 39.46 19.83
CA LEU A 441 12.34 40.29 18.87
C LEU A 441 13.43 41.16 19.54
N SER A 442 13.31 41.50 20.82
CA SER A 442 14.31 42.22 21.56
C SER A 442 15.59 41.44 21.84
N GLN A 443 15.53 40.10 21.78
CA GLN A 443 16.68 39.24 22.07
C GLN A 443 17.85 39.47 21.10
N THR A 444 19.07 39.31 21.63
CA THR A 444 20.31 39.58 20.86
C THR A 444 21.23 38.36 20.73
N LYS A 445 20.93 37.28 21.44
CA LYS A 445 21.77 36.06 21.45
C LYS A 445 21.41 35.13 20.28
N GLY A 446 22.37 34.80 19.40
CA GLY A 446 22.16 33.89 18.30
C GLY A 446 21.68 32.51 18.75
N LYS A 447 22.19 32.00 19.89
CA LYS A 447 21.80 30.69 20.44
C LYS A 447 20.31 30.64 20.83
N PHE A 448 19.75 31.73 21.33
CA PHE A 448 18.31 31.82 21.60
C PHE A 448 17.49 31.58 20.35
N PHE A 449 17.82 32.25 19.24
CA PHE A 449 17.08 32.08 17.99
C PHE A 449 17.28 30.68 17.36
N GLU A 450 18.49 30.11 17.50
CA GLU A 450 18.74 28.74 17.07
C GLU A 450 17.80 27.75 17.80
N ASP A 451 17.72 27.83 19.12
CA ASP A 451 16.88 26.96 19.94
C ASP A 451 15.39 27.25 19.73
N PHE A 452 14.99 28.49 19.58
CA PHE A 452 13.62 28.89 19.23
C PHE A 452 13.16 28.29 17.89
N PHE A 453 13.98 28.43 16.85
CA PHE A 453 13.65 27.86 15.51
C PHE A 453 13.65 26.34 15.50
N LYS A 454 14.48 25.74 16.33
CA LYS A 454 14.46 24.28 16.53
C LYS A 454 13.13 23.84 17.14
N LEU A 455 12.66 24.48 18.19
CA LEU A 455 11.37 24.19 18.83
C LEU A 455 10.19 24.51 17.91
N LEU A 456 10.23 25.63 17.20
CA LEU A 456 9.20 25.99 16.21
C LEU A 456 9.09 24.94 15.09
N ARG A 457 10.22 24.43 14.60
CA ARG A 457 10.24 23.36 13.62
C ARG A 457 9.63 22.07 14.15
N LEU A 458 9.88 21.71 15.41
CA LEU A 458 9.26 20.57 16.08
C LEU A 458 7.76 20.79 16.28
N THR A 459 7.32 22.01 16.58
CA THR A 459 5.89 22.35 16.67
C THR A 459 5.18 22.10 15.35
N LEU A 460 5.80 22.49 14.25
CA LEU A 460 5.29 22.30 12.88
C LEU A 460 5.43 20.86 12.36
N GLN A 461 6.09 19.97 13.10
CA GLN A 461 6.27 18.57 12.75
C GLN A 461 5.02 17.77 13.04
N MET A 462 4.18 17.53 12.03
CA MET A 462 2.96 16.72 12.21
C MET A 462 3.27 15.22 12.32
N ARG A 463 4.12 14.66 11.47
CA ARG A 463 4.49 13.24 11.54
C ARG A 463 5.58 13.02 12.58
N ASN A 464 5.27 12.20 13.56
CA ASN A 464 6.16 11.81 14.67
C ASN A 464 6.45 10.32 14.56
N SER A 465 7.70 10.00 14.21
CA SER A 465 8.12 8.63 13.91
C SER A 465 9.35 8.25 14.72
N ASN A 466 9.28 7.10 15.40
CA ASN A 466 10.40 6.50 16.12
C ASN A 466 10.61 5.07 15.63
N PRO A 467 11.61 4.80 14.79
CA PRO A 467 11.89 3.47 14.28
C PRO A 467 12.27 2.45 15.36
N GLU A 468 12.79 2.89 16.52
CA GLU A 468 13.20 2.01 17.62
C GLU A 468 11.99 1.41 18.34
N THR A 469 10.95 2.23 18.57
CA THR A 469 9.70 1.81 19.22
C THR A 469 8.63 1.36 18.23
N GLY A 470 8.81 1.65 16.95
CA GLY A 470 7.81 1.41 15.91
C GLY A 470 6.66 2.43 15.93
N GLU A 471 6.76 3.50 16.72
CA GLU A 471 5.77 4.58 16.77
C GLU A 471 5.79 5.40 15.48
N ASP A 472 4.61 5.70 14.95
CA ASP A 472 4.45 6.56 13.77
C ASP A 472 3.08 7.21 13.77
N ARG A 473 2.99 8.40 14.32
CA ARG A 473 1.72 9.11 14.53
C ARG A 473 1.71 10.47 13.84
N ILE A 474 0.51 10.93 13.53
CA ILE A 474 0.24 12.31 13.13
C ILE A 474 -0.34 13.05 14.34
N LEU A 475 0.25 14.18 14.67
CA LEU A 475 -0.26 15.10 15.68
C LEU A 475 -0.34 16.50 15.07
N SER A 476 -1.56 17.04 14.99
CA SER A 476 -1.79 18.38 14.45
C SER A 476 -1.40 19.46 15.45
N PRO A 477 -0.73 20.54 15.00
CA PRO A 477 -0.48 21.70 15.84
C PRO A 477 -1.63 22.71 15.83
N VAL A 478 -2.71 22.46 15.10
CA VAL A 478 -3.87 23.37 14.99
C VAL A 478 -5.13 22.72 15.52
N LYS A 479 -6.03 23.53 16.07
CA LYS A 479 -7.33 23.09 16.57
C LYS A 479 -8.36 23.01 15.43
N ASP A 480 -9.24 22.04 15.55
CA ASP A 480 -10.46 21.97 14.75
C ASP A 480 -11.52 22.99 15.25
N LYS A 481 -12.69 23.01 14.65
CA LYS A 481 -13.80 23.88 15.02
C LYS A 481 -14.35 23.62 16.43
N ASN A 482 -14.10 22.42 16.97
CA ASN A 482 -14.52 22.00 18.30
C ASN A 482 -13.44 22.25 19.36
N GLY A 483 -12.31 22.85 18.97
CA GLY A 483 -11.18 23.11 19.84
C GLY A 483 -10.25 21.91 20.08
N ASN A 484 -10.39 20.82 19.35
CA ASN A 484 -9.60 19.61 19.52
C ASN A 484 -8.40 19.57 18.55
N PHE A 485 -7.32 18.93 18.99
CA PHE A 485 -6.19 18.60 18.14
C PHE A 485 -6.35 17.19 17.60
N TYR A 486 -6.15 17.02 16.28
CA TYR A 486 -6.08 15.68 15.71
C TYR A 486 -4.81 14.98 16.17
N ASP A 487 -4.99 13.78 16.73
CA ASP A 487 -3.92 12.88 17.16
C ASP A 487 -4.30 11.45 16.72
N SER A 488 -3.55 10.91 15.76
CA SER A 488 -3.86 9.60 15.17
C SER A 488 -3.75 8.44 16.17
N SER A 489 -3.02 8.63 17.30
CA SER A 489 -2.92 7.60 18.34
C SER A 489 -4.23 7.34 19.11
N LYS A 490 -5.21 8.24 18.97
CA LYS A 490 -6.55 8.10 19.55
C LYS A 490 -7.51 7.24 18.71
N TYR A 491 -7.06 6.81 17.55
CA TYR A 491 -7.86 6.06 16.57
C TYR A 491 -7.26 4.69 16.31
N ASP A 492 -8.10 3.77 15.85
CA ASP A 492 -7.76 2.41 15.45
C ASP A 492 -8.23 2.11 14.01
N GLU A 493 -7.98 0.90 13.52
CA GLU A 493 -8.38 0.49 12.16
C GLU A 493 -9.92 0.46 11.94
N LYS A 494 -10.73 0.54 13.00
CA LYS A 494 -12.20 0.58 12.92
C LYS A 494 -12.74 2.01 12.97
N SER A 495 -11.88 2.97 13.22
CA SER A 495 -12.23 4.38 13.34
C SER A 495 -12.51 5.01 11.97
N LYS A 496 -13.30 6.07 11.95
CA LYS A 496 -13.61 6.84 10.74
C LYS A 496 -12.52 7.84 10.35
N LEU A 497 -11.47 7.96 11.14
CA LEU A 497 -10.30 8.79 10.89
C LEU A 497 -9.03 7.93 10.85
N PRO A 498 -7.96 8.38 10.19
CA PRO A 498 -6.71 7.64 10.09
C PRO A 498 -6.10 7.34 11.46
N CYS A 499 -5.59 6.12 11.65
CA CYS A 499 -5.02 5.67 12.93
C CYS A 499 -3.49 5.75 13.01
N ASP A 500 -2.81 6.04 11.92
CA ASP A 500 -1.37 6.30 11.87
C ASP A 500 -1.00 7.19 10.66
N ALA A 501 0.28 7.44 10.46
CA ALA A 501 0.76 8.31 9.39
C ALA A 501 0.60 7.70 7.99
N ASP A 502 0.74 6.39 7.84
CA ASP A 502 0.57 5.72 6.55
C ASP A 502 -0.92 5.55 6.22
N ALA A 503 -1.76 5.34 7.26
CA ALA A 503 -3.22 5.43 7.13
C ALA A 503 -3.65 6.81 6.63
N ASN A 504 -3.06 7.88 7.18
CA ASN A 504 -3.31 9.25 6.73
C ASN A 504 -2.89 9.47 5.27
N GLY A 505 -1.77 8.89 4.86
CA GLY A 505 -1.33 8.91 3.45
C GLY A 505 -2.36 8.25 2.54
N ALA A 506 -2.76 7.00 2.83
CA ALA A 506 -3.74 6.25 2.05
C ALA A 506 -5.11 6.95 2.01
N TYR A 507 -5.55 7.49 3.14
CA TYR A 507 -6.79 8.25 3.25
C TYR A 507 -6.81 9.49 2.35
N ASN A 508 -5.77 10.30 2.38
CA ASN A 508 -5.71 11.52 1.56
C ASN A 508 -5.51 11.21 0.07
N ILE A 509 -4.86 10.09 -0.27
CA ILE A 509 -4.81 9.57 -1.65
C ILE A 509 -6.24 9.22 -2.11
N ALA A 510 -7.04 8.55 -1.27
CA ALA A 510 -8.44 8.24 -1.59
C ALA A 510 -9.27 9.52 -1.77
N ARG A 511 -9.11 10.54 -0.89
CA ARG A 511 -9.81 11.83 -1.02
C ARG A 511 -9.45 12.59 -2.29
N LYS A 512 -8.21 12.49 -2.79
CA LYS A 512 -7.87 13.02 -4.12
C LYS A 512 -8.66 12.33 -5.23
N GLY A 513 -8.92 11.02 -5.08
CA GLY A 513 -9.80 10.28 -5.96
C GLY A 513 -11.25 10.78 -5.91
N LEU A 514 -11.74 11.10 -4.71
CA LEU A 514 -13.07 11.68 -4.54
C LEU A 514 -13.21 13.00 -5.32
N TRP A 515 -12.22 13.89 -5.21
CA TRP A 515 -12.18 15.11 -6.01
C TRP A 515 -12.23 14.83 -7.52
N ILE A 516 -11.50 13.82 -8.01
CA ILE A 516 -11.50 13.42 -9.43
C ILE A 516 -12.91 12.99 -9.85
N VAL A 517 -13.58 12.16 -9.04
CA VAL A 517 -14.96 11.71 -9.30
C VAL A 517 -15.92 12.91 -9.36
N GLU A 518 -15.77 13.88 -8.46
CA GLU A 518 -16.56 15.11 -8.51
C GLU A 518 -16.35 15.92 -9.80
N GLN A 519 -15.12 15.94 -10.34
CA GLN A 519 -14.88 16.61 -11.63
C GLN A 519 -15.61 15.90 -12.77
N PHE A 520 -15.67 14.55 -12.78
CA PHE A 520 -16.46 13.81 -13.76
C PHE A 520 -17.96 14.13 -13.65
N LYS A 521 -18.49 14.21 -12.43
CA LYS A 521 -19.91 14.57 -12.19
C LYS A 521 -20.25 15.98 -12.65
N LYS A 522 -19.31 16.92 -12.56
CA LYS A 522 -19.48 18.32 -12.97
C LYS A 522 -19.27 18.56 -14.47
N SER A 523 -18.66 17.61 -15.18
CA SER A 523 -18.31 17.77 -16.60
C SER A 523 -19.41 17.25 -17.53
N ASP A 524 -19.67 17.96 -18.62
CA ASP A 524 -20.54 17.47 -19.69
C ASP A 524 -19.89 16.35 -20.50
N ASN A 525 -18.57 16.43 -20.71
CA ASN A 525 -17.77 15.44 -21.42
C ASN A 525 -16.62 14.92 -20.54
N VAL A 526 -16.74 13.68 -20.05
CA VAL A 526 -15.76 13.06 -19.15
C VAL A 526 -14.40 12.79 -19.79
N SER A 527 -14.36 12.63 -21.13
CA SER A 527 -13.11 12.36 -21.86
C SER A 527 -12.17 13.56 -21.86
N THR A 528 -12.70 14.79 -21.70
CA THR A 528 -11.91 16.02 -21.65
C THR A 528 -11.39 16.35 -20.25
N VAL A 529 -11.86 15.65 -19.22
CA VAL A 529 -11.44 15.89 -17.83
C VAL A 529 -10.05 15.32 -17.62
N GLU A 530 -9.10 16.18 -17.26
CA GLU A 530 -7.80 15.75 -16.80
C GLU A 530 -7.89 15.27 -15.34
N PRO A 531 -7.67 13.97 -15.04
CA PRO A 531 -7.80 13.43 -13.69
C PRO A 531 -6.57 13.77 -12.82
N VAL A 532 -6.16 15.04 -12.81
CA VAL A 532 -5.00 15.55 -12.06
C VAL A 532 -5.44 16.69 -11.16
N ILE A 533 -5.23 16.52 -9.87
CA ILE A 533 -5.45 17.59 -8.90
C ILE A 533 -4.14 18.33 -8.61
N HIS A 534 -4.13 19.64 -8.83
CA HIS A 534 -3.02 20.52 -8.44
C HIS A 534 -3.10 20.89 -6.96
N ASN A 535 -1.94 21.23 -6.36
CA ASN A 535 -1.81 21.44 -4.93
C ASN A 535 -2.78 22.48 -4.37
N ASP A 536 -2.98 23.60 -5.06
CA ASP A 536 -3.87 24.67 -4.62
C ASP A 536 -5.33 24.21 -4.54
N LYS A 537 -5.80 23.54 -5.59
CA LYS A 537 -7.14 22.95 -5.62
C LYS A 537 -7.30 21.85 -4.59
N TRP A 538 -6.23 21.08 -4.35
CA TRP A 538 -6.21 20.04 -3.32
C TRP A 538 -6.35 20.62 -1.91
N LEU A 539 -5.54 21.62 -1.56
CA LEU A 539 -5.61 22.25 -0.25
C LEU A 539 -6.95 22.93 0.00
N LYS A 540 -7.49 23.62 -1.02
CA LYS A 540 -8.83 24.20 -0.97
C LYS A 540 -9.89 23.12 -0.73
N PHE A 541 -9.88 22.03 -1.51
CA PHE A 541 -10.83 20.94 -1.38
C PHE A 541 -10.83 20.32 0.02
N VAL A 542 -9.65 20.04 0.60
CA VAL A 542 -9.55 19.45 1.93
C VAL A 542 -10.07 20.39 3.02
N GLN A 543 -9.83 21.69 2.87
CA GLN A 543 -10.24 22.69 3.85
C GLN A 543 -11.73 23.03 3.79
N GLU A 544 -12.35 22.93 2.59
CA GLU A 544 -13.79 23.12 2.40
C GLU A 544 -14.60 21.90 2.84
N ASN A 545 -14.03 20.70 2.71
CA ASN A 545 -14.62 19.43 3.13
C ASN A 545 -14.01 18.96 4.47
N ASP A 546 -14.12 19.82 5.48
CA ASP A 546 -13.69 19.57 6.85
C ASP A 546 -14.49 18.41 7.44
N MET A 547 -13.82 17.32 7.80
CA MET A 547 -14.43 16.11 8.35
C MET A 547 -14.97 16.25 9.77
N ALA A 548 -14.79 17.41 10.41
CA ALA A 548 -15.40 17.71 11.70
C ALA A 548 -16.93 17.93 11.62
N ASN A 549 -17.48 17.99 10.41
CA ASN A 549 -18.92 18.23 10.17
C ASN A 549 -19.70 16.96 9.76
N ASN A 550 -19.07 15.82 9.63
CA ASN A 550 -19.68 14.51 9.31
C ASN A 550 -19.41 13.52 10.45
#